data_c83162199ca1ef770d8ecd888cb2a380
#
_entry.id   c83162199ca1ef770d8ecd888cb2a380
#
_cell.length_a   1.000
_cell.length_b   1.000
_cell.length_c   1.000
_cell.angle_alpha   90.00
_cell.angle_beta   90.00
_cell.angle_gamma   90.00
#
_symmetry.space_group_name_H-M   'P 1'
#
loop_
_entity.id
_entity.type
_entity.pdbx_description
1 polymer ?
#
loop_
_entity_poly.entity_id
_entity_poly.type
_entity_poly.pdbx_seq_one_letter_code
_entity_poly.pdbx_strand_id
1 'polypeptide(L)'
;MIKVLFENHHLYYLPNFIPVIKEMQKRKKYKIFASMPFIMHKEEKSTFISACKKINIDTIVAESEELRISKIKEKSFDVIVVGNVGQLMKVINDNELTVMIYHGIGLKQSYYNDIDMRIDLRSVESEPRMRELSSHGHNNLVLSGFTKCDPLVTNDCNQITAKIDIDNSLKTILYAPSFYPSSIDKLIPILPKLSCENNLVIKLHNFSWYQDQYRYQSKAMMQLAENNKNIFLAPQDDYNIIPYYSIADLLISDISSTMFEY
;
A
#
# COMPACT_ATOMS: atom_id res chain seq x y z
N MET A 1 12.10 -10.68 23.64
CA MET A 1 11.56 -9.64 22.76
C MET A 1 10.94 -10.37 21.57
N ILE A 2 9.66 -10.12 21.29
CA ILE A 2 8.91 -10.80 20.20
C ILE A 2 9.43 -10.29 18.87
N LYS A 3 9.84 -11.19 17.99
CA LYS A 3 10.30 -10.85 16.65
C LYS A 3 9.13 -10.92 15.68
N VAL A 4 8.88 -9.82 14.98
CA VAL A 4 7.79 -9.68 14.01
C VAL A 4 8.34 -9.37 12.63
N LEU A 5 7.92 -10.12 11.63
CA LEU A 5 8.22 -9.88 10.22
C LEU A 5 6.98 -9.36 9.50
N PHE A 6 7.10 -8.24 8.81
CA PHE A 6 6.12 -7.74 7.84
C PHE A 6 6.60 -8.09 6.43
N GLU A 7 5.93 -9.05 5.80
CA GLU A 7 6.24 -9.52 4.45
C GLU A 7 5.50 -8.66 3.42
N ASN A 8 6.23 -7.87 2.67
CA ASN A 8 5.70 -6.92 1.69
C ASN A 8 5.89 -7.47 0.27
N HIS A 9 4.85 -7.96 -0.37
CA HIS A 9 4.94 -8.42 -1.75
C HIS A 9 5.20 -7.28 -2.74
N HIS A 10 4.77 -6.06 -2.38
CA HIS A 10 5.01 -4.82 -3.11
C HIS A 10 5.11 -3.65 -2.15
N LEU A 11 5.71 -2.56 -2.60
CA LEU A 11 5.88 -1.34 -1.81
C LEU A 11 4.54 -0.77 -1.30
N TYR A 12 3.47 -0.86 -2.09
CA TYR A 12 2.15 -0.34 -1.71
C TYR A 12 1.45 -1.13 -0.58
N TYR A 13 2.05 -2.22 -0.07
CA TYR A 13 1.58 -2.91 1.13
C TYR A 13 2.02 -2.18 2.41
N LEU A 14 3.18 -1.54 2.36
CA LEU A 14 3.79 -0.91 3.52
C LEU A 14 2.86 0.10 4.24
N PRO A 15 2.08 0.95 3.55
CA PRO A 15 1.13 1.84 4.20
C PRO A 15 0.09 1.14 5.09
N ASN A 16 -0.30 -0.10 4.78
CA ASN A 16 -1.23 -0.88 5.62
C ASN A 16 -0.57 -1.33 6.93
N PHE A 17 0.74 -1.52 6.91
CA PHE A 17 1.50 -2.01 8.05
C PHE A 17 2.06 -0.90 8.95
N ILE A 18 2.32 0.28 8.39
CA ILE A 18 2.95 1.40 9.13
C ILE A 18 2.21 1.76 10.42
N PRO A 19 0.88 1.90 10.49
CA PRO A 19 0.19 2.22 11.73
C PRO A 19 0.40 1.15 12.81
N VAL A 20 0.33 -0.13 12.43
CA VAL A 20 0.58 -1.27 13.33
C VAL A 20 2.03 -1.28 13.80
N ILE A 21 2.98 -1.06 12.89
CA ILE A 21 4.41 -0.97 13.21
C ILE A 21 4.66 0.14 14.24
N LYS A 22 4.13 1.34 14.01
CA LYS A 22 4.27 2.49 14.92
C LYS A 22 3.71 2.18 16.31
N GLU A 23 2.55 1.51 16.40
CA GLU A 23 1.95 1.12 17.67
C GLU A 23 2.78 0.06 18.39
N MET A 24 3.31 -0.92 17.67
CA MET A 24 4.22 -1.92 18.24
C MET A 24 5.51 -1.28 18.78
N GLN A 25 6.07 -0.30 18.08
CA GLN A 25 7.27 0.43 18.50
C GLN A 25 7.06 1.16 19.84
N LYS A 26 5.89 1.78 20.06
CA LYS A 26 5.54 2.42 21.34
C LYS A 26 5.61 1.45 22.52
N ARG A 27 5.24 0.20 22.29
CA ARG A 27 5.17 -0.84 23.35
C ARG A 27 6.53 -1.43 23.76
N LYS A 28 7.60 -1.19 23.00
CA LYS A 28 8.99 -1.62 23.28
C LYS A 28 9.19 -3.14 23.54
N LYS A 29 8.21 -3.97 23.18
CA LYS A 29 8.24 -5.43 23.38
C LYS A 29 8.65 -6.19 22.11
N TYR A 30 8.66 -5.48 20.99
CA TYR A 30 8.79 -6.07 19.65
C TYR A 30 10.11 -5.68 19.01
N LYS A 31 10.72 -6.62 18.30
CA LYS A 31 11.78 -6.37 17.32
C LYS A 31 11.19 -6.57 15.95
N ILE A 32 11.10 -5.50 15.16
CA ILE A 32 10.32 -5.44 13.92
C ILE A 32 11.24 -5.48 12.72
N PHE A 33 10.87 -6.29 11.76
CA PHE A 33 11.53 -6.46 10.48
C PHE A 33 10.52 -6.33 9.35
N ALA A 34 10.98 -5.91 8.18
CA ALA A 34 10.20 -5.96 6.96
C ALA A 34 11.01 -6.65 5.86
N SER A 35 10.35 -7.41 5.00
CA SER A 35 11.00 -8.03 3.84
C SER A 35 10.23 -7.76 2.56
N MET A 36 10.94 -7.88 1.42
CA MET A 36 10.39 -7.73 0.09
C MET A 36 11.03 -8.78 -0.83
N PRO A 37 10.25 -9.48 -1.69
CA PRO A 37 10.74 -10.51 -2.59
C PRO A 37 11.83 -10.01 -3.55
N PHE A 38 12.73 -10.89 -3.90
CA PHE A 38 13.85 -10.58 -4.81
C PHE A 38 13.38 -10.13 -6.19
N ILE A 39 12.28 -10.69 -6.69
CA ILE A 39 11.75 -10.42 -8.03
C ILE A 39 11.29 -8.96 -8.25
N MET A 40 11.12 -8.19 -7.18
CA MET A 40 10.66 -6.81 -7.29
C MET A 40 11.66 -5.92 -8.00
N HIS A 41 11.15 -4.91 -8.71
CA HIS A 41 11.97 -3.96 -9.44
C HIS A 41 13.01 -3.27 -8.54
N LYS A 42 14.21 -3.02 -9.06
CA LYS A 42 15.32 -2.46 -8.28
C LYS A 42 14.98 -1.13 -7.59
N GLU A 43 14.29 -0.25 -8.30
CA GLU A 43 13.89 1.06 -7.76
C GLU A 43 12.81 0.91 -6.69
N GLU A 44 11.86 -0.02 -6.87
CA GLU A 44 10.85 -0.33 -5.85
C GLU A 44 11.50 -0.83 -4.55
N LYS A 45 12.49 -1.74 -4.66
CA LYS A 45 13.27 -2.22 -3.52
C LYS A 45 14.05 -1.09 -2.83
N SER A 46 14.66 -0.19 -3.60
CA SER A 46 15.38 0.95 -3.06
C SER A 46 14.47 1.88 -2.26
N THR A 47 13.30 2.19 -2.79
CA THR A 47 12.27 2.99 -2.11
C THR A 47 11.77 2.30 -0.84
N PHE A 48 11.55 0.98 -0.91
CA PHE A 48 11.15 0.18 0.26
C PHE A 48 12.18 0.24 1.38
N ILE A 49 13.46 0.02 1.08
CA ILE A 49 14.55 0.09 2.06
C ILE A 49 14.62 1.49 2.69
N SER A 50 14.53 2.53 1.88
CA SER A 50 14.52 3.91 2.34
C SER A 50 13.31 4.21 3.24
N ALA A 51 12.13 3.73 2.89
CA ALA A 51 10.92 3.87 3.68
C ALA A 51 11.04 3.17 5.04
N CYS A 52 11.53 1.93 5.06
CA CYS A 52 11.76 1.18 6.29
C CYS A 52 12.77 1.86 7.21
N LYS A 53 13.85 2.41 6.65
CA LYS A 53 14.83 3.21 7.39
C LYS A 53 14.22 4.45 8.03
N LYS A 54 13.34 5.17 7.32
CA LYS A 54 12.63 6.35 7.85
C LYS A 54 11.75 6.03 9.07
N ILE A 55 11.19 4.84 9.14
CA ILE A 55 10.37 4.38 10.28
C ILE A 55 11.15 3.50 11.25
N ASN A 56 12.48 3.45 11.12
CA ASN A 56 13.40 2.76 12.03
C ASN A 56 13.08 1.27 12.23
N ILE A 57 12.94 0.52 11.13
CA ILE A 57 12.81 -0.94 11.13
C ILE A 57 13.87 -1.61 10.27
N ASP A 58 14.30 -2.79 10.67
CA ASP A 58 15.27 -3.61 9.94
C ASP A 58 14.66 -4.20 8.66
N THR A 59 15.43 -4.26 7.58
CA THR A 59 14.98 -4.87 6.32
C THR A 59 15.68 -6.19 6.05
N ILE A 60 14.95 -7.15 5.46
CA ILE A 60 15.48 -8.38 4.91
C ILE A 60 15.27 -8.37 3.41
N VAL A 61 16.31 -8.01 2.70
CA VAL A 61 16.42 -8.10 1.25
C VAL A 61 17.70 -8.89 0.90
N ALA A 62 17.73 -9.52 -0.26
CA ALA A 62 18.87 -10.33 -0.66
C ALA A 62 19.06 -10.30 -2.18
N GLU A 63 20.17 -10.88 -2.65
CA GLU A 63 20.56 -10.97 -4.04
C GLU A 63 19.87 -12.15 -4.78
N SER A 64 19.20 -13.03 -4.04
CA SER A 64 18.30 -14.06 -4.57
C SER A 64 17.14 -14.32 -3.61
N GLU A 65 16.08 -14.95 -4.12
CA GLU A 65 14.92 -15.32 -3.31
C GLU A 65 15.27 -16.42 -2.30
N GLU A 66 16.10 -17.39 -2.69
CA GLU A 66 16.56 -18.48 -1.83
C GLU A 66 17.34 -17.93 -0.63
N LEU A 67 18.25 -16.98 -0.89
CA LEU A 67 19.03 -16.34 0.17
C LEU A 67 18.14 -15.50 1.08
N ARG A 68 17.12 -14.83 0.54
CA ARG A 68 16.16 -14.08 1.33
C ARG A 68 15.38 -14.99 2.27
N ILE A 69 14.84 -16.09 1.74
CA ILE A 69 14.09 -17.10 2.51
C ILE A 69 14.98 -17.72 3.59
N SER A 70 16.22 -18.08 3.28
CA SER A 70 17.21 -18.59 4.27
C SER A 70 17.39 -17.58 5.42
N LYS A 71 17.64 -16.31 5.11
CA LYS A 71 17.79 -15.26 6.12
C LYS A 71 16.53 -15.09 7.00
N ILE A 72 15.34 -15.24 6.44
CA ILE A 72 14.07 -15.18 7.19
C ILE A 72 14.00 -16.35 8.16
N LYS A 73 14.22 -17.57 7.67
CA LYS A 73 14.15 -18.80 8.46
C LYS A 73 15.21 -18.84 9.57
N GLU A 74 16.44 -18.44 9.28
CA GLU A 74 17.52 -18.36 10.27
C GLU A 74 17.23 -17.39 11.42
N LYS A 75 16.53 -16.29 11.14
CA LYS A 75 16.17 -15.31 12.20
C LYS A 75 15.08 -15.83 13.14
N SER A 76 14.30 -16.79 12.74
CA SER A 76 13.18 -17.38 13.50
C SER A 76 12.27 -16.29 14.08
N PHE A 77 11.16 -16.04 13.43
CA PHE A 77 10.17 -15.05 13.84
C PHE A 77 9.10 -15.69 14.75
N ASP A 78 8.56 -14.92 15.68
CA ASP A 78 7.39 -15.34 16.47
C ASP A 78 6.09 -15.04 15.73
N VAL A 79 6.08 -13.97 14.92
CA VAL A 79 4.91 -13.52 14.15
C VAL A 79 5.34 -13.11 12.74
N ILE A 80 4.57 -13.56 11.75
CA ILE A 80 4.71 -13.14 10.34
C ILE A 80 3.40 -12.49 9.90
N VAL A 81 3.49 -11.23 9.46
CA VAL A 81 2.36 -10.42 8.99
C VAL A 81 2.43 -10.31 7.48
N VAL A 82 1.33 -10.60 6.80
CA VAL A 82 1.21 -10.55 5.32
C VAL A 82 0.01 -9.72 4.88
N GLY A 83 0.07 -9.17 3.67
CA GLY A 83 -1.05 -8.45 3.03
C GLY A 83 -1.86 -9.31 2.05
N ASN A 84 -1.33 -10.48 1.70
CA ASN A 84 -1.98 -11.60 1.02
C ASN A 84 -1.17 -12.87 1.27
N VAL A 85 -1.68 -14.02 0.87
CA VAL A 85 -0.99 -15.30 1.08
C VAL A 85 0.31 -15.42 0.30
N GLY A 86 0.34 -14.96 -0.94
CA GLY A 86 1.54 -14.88 -1.80
C GLY A 86 2.48 -16.06 -1.65
N GLN A 87 3.69 -15.78 -1.12
CA GLN A 87 4.72 -16.80 -0.89
C GLN A 87 4.82 -17.22 0.59
N LEU A 88 3.79 -16.98 1.40
CA LEU A 88 3.78 -17.24 2.83
C LEU A 88 4.36 -18.63 3.19
N MET A 89 3.90 -19.69 2.50
CA MET A 89 4.36 -21.06 2.77
C MET A 89 5.85 -21.30 2.57
N LYS A 90 6.54 -20.42 1.83
CA LYS A 90 7.99 -20.53 1.65
C LYS A 90 8.77 -19.87 2.79
N VAL A 91 8.18 -18.89 3.47
CA VAL A 91 8.85 -18.08 4.49
C VAL A 91 8.51 -18.50 5.93
N ILE A 92 7.39 -19.20 6.14
CA ILE A 92 7.00 -19.70 7.46
C ILE A 92 7.66 -21.06 7.79
N ASN A 93 7.82 -21.31 9.10
CA ASN A 93 8.03 -22.62 9.69
C ASN A 93 6.75 -23.05 10.45
N ASP A 94 6.81 -24.05 11.31
CA ASP A 94 5.61 -24.62 11.95
C ASP A 94 5.13 -23.83 13.18
N ASN A 95 5.97 -23.01 13.76
CA ASN A 95 5.74 -22.40 15.08
C ASN A 95 5.39 -20.92 15.06
N GLU A 96 5.46 -20.25 13.91
CA GLU A 96 5.12 -18.83 13.83
C GLU A 96 3.60 -18.61 13.82
N LEU A 97 3.17 -17.55 14.49
CA LEU A 97 1.83 -16.99 14.32
C LEU A 97 1.76 -16.22 13.00
N THR A 98 0.82 -16.58 12.14
CA THR A 98 0.61 -15.93 10.85
C THR A 98 -0.60 -14.99 10.90
N VAL A 99 -0.37 -13.72 10.56
CA VAL A 99 -1.40 -12.68 10.61
C VAL A 99 -1.59 -12.07 9.23
N MET A 100 -2.84 -12.01 8.76
CA MET A 100 -3.20 -11.31 7.54
C MET A 100 -3.76 -9.92 7.88
N ILE A 101 -3.16 -8.88 7.30
CA ILE A 101 -3.72 -7.53 7.21
C ILE A 101 -3.93 -7.27 5.73
N TYR A 102 -5.17 -7.31 5.27
CA TYR A 102 -5.46 -7.15 3.84
C TYR A 102 -4.91 -5.83 3.29
N HIS A 103 -4.28 -5.89 2.11
CA HIS A 103 -3.63 -4.73 1.49
C HIS A 103 -4.59 -3.79 0.74
N GLY A 104 -5.88 -4.09 0.72
CA GLY A 104 -6.91 -3.27 0.10
C GLY A 104 -8.30 -3.70 0.51
N ILE A 105 -9.24 -2.78 0.40
CA ILE A 105 -10.68 -2.99 0.58
C ILE A 105 -11.30 -3.32 -0.78
N GLY A 106 -12.37 -4.08 -0.80
CA GLY A 106 -13.19 -4.30 -1.98
C GLY A 106 -13.30 -5.75 -2.43
N LEU A 107 -13.97 -5.92 -3.56
CA LEU A 107 -14.51 -7.19 -4.07
C LEU A 107 -13.48 -8.01 -4.86
N LYS A 108 -12.34 -8.35 -4.25
CA LYS A 108 -11.39 -9.25 -4.90
C LYS A 108 -11.71 -10.70 -4.56
N GLN A 109 -12.09 -11.49 -5.56
CA GLN A 109 -12.37 -12.91 -5.41
C GLN A 109 -11.23 -13.67 -4.71
N SER A 110 -9.97 -13.26 -4.94
CA SER A 110 -8.81 -13.87 -4.29
C SER A 110 -8.81 -13.79 -2.76
N TYR A 111 -9.56 -12.86 -2.16
CA TYR A 111 -9.65 -12.75 -0.71
C TYR A 111 -10.53 -13.83 -0.06
N TYR A 112 -11.35 -14.51 -0.85
CA TYR A 112 -12.25 -15.55 -0.38
C TYR A 112 -11.69 -16.96 -0.58
N ASN A 113 -10.75 -17.13 -1.51
CA ASN A 113 -10.28 -18.43 -1.98
C ASN A 113 -9.03 -18.95 -1.23
N ASP A 114 -8.56 -18.23 -0.20
CA ASP A 114 -7.36 -18.60 0.55
C ASP A 114 -7.67 -19.24 1.92
N ILE A 115 -8.83 -19.90 2.02
CA ILE A 115 -9.31 -20.52 3.27
C ILE A 115 -8.39 -21.61 3.79
N ASP A 116 -7.81 -22.41 2.89
CA ASP A 116 -6.91 -23.52 3.23
C ASP A 116 -5.48 -23.07 3.56
N MET A 117 -5.22 -21.78 3.46
CA MET A 117 -3.90 -21.26 3.77
C MET A 117 -3.71 -21.09 5.28
N ARG A 118 -2.51 -21.38 5.75
CA ARG A 118 -2.14 -21.24 7.16
C ARG A 118 -2.07 -19.75 7.55
N ILE A 119 -3.23 -19.20 7.87
CA ILE A 119 -3.40 -17.87 8.46
C ILE A 119 -4.11 -18.06 9.80
N ASP A 120 -3.43 -17.76 10.89
CA ASP A 120 -3.97 -17.95 12.24
C ASP A 120 -4.92 -16.83 12.64
N LEU A 121 -4.75 -15.61 12.08
CA LEU A 121 -5.58 -14.46 12.35
C LEU A 121 -5.71 -13.55 11.12
N ARG A 122 -6.93 -13.10 10.84
CA ARG A 122 -7.25 -12.16 9.76
C ARG A 122 -7.83 -10.87 10.33
N SER A 123 -7.14 -9.78 10.11
CA SER A 123 -7.58 -8.42 10.44
C SER A 123 -8.53 -7.94 9.36
N VAL A 124 -9.79 -7.65 9.70
CA VAL A 124 -10.83 -7.22 8.76
C VAL A 124 -11.30 -5.79 9.07
N GLU A 125 -11.62 -5.06 8.01
CA GLU A 125 -11.89 -3.63 8.07
C GLU A 125 -13.31 -3.30 8.53
N SER A 126 -14.28 -4.22 8.38
CA SER A 126 -15.70 -3.92 8.66
C SER A 126 -16.50 -5.16 9.03
N GLU A 127 -17.61 -4.94 9.73
CA GLU A 127 -18.56 -6.03 10.03
C GLU A 127 -19.19 -6.66 8.79
N PRO A 128 -19.57 -5.93 7.73
CA PRO A 128 -20.03 -6.55 6.49
C PRO A 128 -18.98 -7.49 5.91
N ARG A 129 -17.73 -7.06 5.87
CA ARG A 129 -16.62 -7.89 5.39
C ARG A 129 -16.41 -9.12 6.24
N MET A 130 -16.47 -8.96 7.56
CA MET A 130 -16.36 -10.07 8.50
C MET A 130 -17.46 -11.12 8.27
N ARG A 131 -18.71 -10.70 8.09
CA ARG A 131 -19.83 -11.59 7.77
C ARG A 131 -19.64 -12.31 6.43
N GLU A 132 -19.16 -11.58 5.42
CA GLU A 132 -18.92 -12.13 4.09
C GLU A 132 -17.82 -13.20 4.11
N LEU A 133 -16.66 -12.91 4.69
CA LEU A 133 -15.58 -13.89 4.85
C LEU A 133 -16.02 -15.11 5.69
N SER A 134 -16.79 -14.88 6.75
CA SER A 134 -17.35 -15.95 7.58
C SER A 134 -18.27 -16.87 6.77
N SER A 135 -19.09 -16.33 5.86
CA SER A 135 -19.96 -17.12 4.97
C SER A 135 -19.17 -17.97 3.96
N HIS A 136 -17.92 -17.60 3.68
CA HIS A 136 -16.99 -18.40 2.88
C HIS A 136 -16.15 -19.38 3.71
N GLY A 137 -16.45 -19.53 5.00
CA GLY A 137 -15.83 -20.54 5.89
C GLY A 137 -14.63 -20.02 6.70
N HIS A 138 -14.25 -18.74 6.59
CA HIS A 138 -13.21 -18.17 7.44
C HIS A 138 -13.74 -17.97 8.88
N ASN A 139 -13.00 -18.44 9.88
CA ASN A 139 -13.41 -18.39 11.29
C ASN A 139 -12.40 -17.68 12.21
N ASN A 140 -11.26 -17.28 11.66
CA ASN A 140 -10.14 -16.64 12.38
C ASN A 140 -10.11 -15.13 12.15
N LEU A 141 -11.27 -14.49 12.20
CA LEU A 141 -11.48 -13.09 11.84
C LEU A 141 -11.46 -12.19 13.08
N VAL A 142 -10.81 -11.04 12.98
CA VAL A 142 -10.83 -9.99 13.99
C VAL A 142 -11.18 -8.67 13.34
N LEU A 143 -12.24 -8.03 13.83
CA LEU A 143 -12.63 -6.68 13.41
C LEU A 143 -11.65 -5.65 13.98
N SER A 144 -10.87 -5.05 13.13
CA SER A 144 -9.81 -4.09 13.53
C SER A 144 -9.93 -2.72 12.86
N GLY A 145 -10.80 -2.59 11.88
CA GLY A 145 -10.79 -1.45 10.97
C GLY A 145 -9.69 -1.57 9.89
N PHE A 146 -9.63 -0.59 9.00
CA PHE A 146 -8.64 -0.54 7.93
C PHE A 146 -7.45 0.33 8.35
N THR A 147 -6.42 -0.29 8.88
CA THR A 147 -5.27 0.37 9.51
C THR A 147 -4.56 1.39 8.62
N LYS A 148 -4.57 1.19 7.31
CA LYS A 148 -4.02 2.15 6.34
C LYS A 148 -4.60 3.56 6.49
N CYS A 149 -5.88 3.67 6.90
CA CYS A 149 -6.59 4.94 7.06
C CYS A 149 -6.41 5.59 8.44
N ASP A 150 -5.79 4.93 9.42
CA ASP A 150 -5.58 5.48 10.77
C ASP A 150 -4.95 6.89 10.76
N PRO A 151 -3.96 7.21 9.88
CA PRO A 151 -3.37 8.53 9.84
C PRO A 151 -4.35 9.67 9.50
N LEU A 152 -5.47 9.39 8.83
CA LEU A 152 -6.53 10.38 8.54
C LEU A 152 -7.27 10.80 9.81
N VAL A 153 -7.46 9.85 10.74
CA VAL A 153 -8.15 10.09 12.02
C VAL A 153 -7.21 10.72 13.04
N THR A 154 -5.94 10.37 13.03
CA THR A 154 -4.92 10.86 13.98
C THR A 154 -4.28 12.19 13.55
N ASN A 155 -4.68 12.75 12.42
CA ASN A 155 -4.09 13.97 11.81
C ASN A 155 -2.57 13.86 11.51
N ASP A 156 -2.02 12.66 11.38
CA ASP A 156 -0.61 12.42 11.02
C ASP A 156 -0.31 12.76 9.55
N CYS A 157 -1.31 13.22 8.78
CA CYS A 157 -1.21 13.50 7.35
C CYS A 157 -0.80 14.95 7.01
N ASN A 158 -0.77 15.87 7.98
CA ASN A 158 -0.61 17.32 7.76
C ASN A 158 0.71 17.78 7.11
N GLN A 159 1.66 16.86 6.89
CA GLN A 159 2.97 17.22 6.31
C GLN A 159 2.98 17.27 4.77
N ILE A 160 1.92 16.83 4.10
CA ILE A 160 1.94 16.76 2.63
C ILE A 160 1.56 18.09 1.97
N THR A 161 0.69 18.86 2.61
CA THR A 161 0.29 20.20 2.11
C THR A 161 1.48 21.12 1.92
N ALA A 162 2.52 20.99 2.74
CA ALA A 162 3.75 21.77 2.62
C ALA A 162 4.65 21.35 1.43
N LYS A 163 4.38 20.21 0.80
CA LYS A 163 5.17 19.68 -0.32
C LYS A 163 4.53 19.87 -1.68
N ILE A 164 3.25 20.20 -1.71
CA ILE A 164 2.47 20.36 -2.94
C ILE A 164 2.11 21.83 -3.04
N ASP A 165 2.56 22.46 -4.12
CA ASP A 165 2.18 23.83 -4.46
C ASP A 165 0.76 23.81 -5.05
N ILE A 166 -0.26 23.97 -4.19
CA ILE A 166 -1.65 24.06 -4.54
C ILE A 166 -2.22 25.44 -4.25
N ASP A 167 -3.06 25.92 -5.15
CA ASP A 167 -3.81 27.16 -4.93
C ASP A 167 -4.98 26.89 -3.96
N ASN A 168 -4.87 27.40 -2.74
CA ASN A 168 -5.89 27.21 -1.69
C ASN A 168 -7.25 27.87 -2.00
N SER A 169 -7.35 28.69 -3.04
CA SER A 169 -8.62 29.27 -3.49
C SER A 169 -9.40 28.32 -4.41
N LEU A 170 -8.76 27.27 -4.94
CA LEU A 170 -9.34 26.29 -5.83
C LEU A 170 -9.66 24.99 -5.11
N LYS A 171 -10.62 24.24 -5.66
CA LYS A 171 -10.88 22.85 -5.24
C LYS A 171 -9.76 21.93 -5.69
N THR A 172 -9.49 20.90 -4.91
CA THR A 172 -8.47 19.90 -5.22
C THR A 172 -9.10 18.58 -5.65
N ILE A 173 -8.81 18.18 -6.87
CA ILE A 173 -9.22 16.89 -7.44
C ILE A 173 -8.04 15.92 -7.34
N LEU A 174 -8.24 14.79 -6.69
CA LEU A 174 -7.30 13.67 -6.70
C LEU A 174 -7.68 12.69 -7.79
N TYR A 175 -6.81 12.52 -8.79
CA TYR A 175 -6.93 11.46 -9.80
C TYR A 175 -6.02 10.30 -9.42
N ALA A 176 -6.63 9.18 -9.02
CA ALA A 176 -5.94 7.97 -8.57
C ALA A 176 -6.36 6.75 -9.40
N PRO A 177 -5.86 6.62 -10.64
CA PRO A 177 -6.25 5.52 -11.53
C PRO A 177 -5.62 4.19 -11.10
N SER A 178 -6.28 3.08 -11.49
CA SER A 178 -5.67 1.75 -11.51
C SER A 178 -4.63 1.66 -12.63
N PHE A 179 -3.77 0.64 -12.56
CA PHE A 179 -2.84 0.33 -13.66
C PHE A 179 -3.52 -0.48 -14.77
N TYR A 180 -4.48 -1.36 -14.41
CA TYR A 180 -5.26 -2.18 -15.34
C TYR A 180 -6.53 -2.78 -14.67
N PRO A 181 -7.68 -2.72 -15.32
CA PRO A 181 -8.01 -1.80 -16.41
C PRO A 181 -7.88 -0.35 -15.95
N SER A 182 -7.57 0.58 -16.86
CA SER A 182 -7.26 1.96 -16.51
C SER A 182 -8.04 2.96 -17.36
N SER A 183 -8.46 4.06 -16.74
CA SER A 183 -9.06 5.21 -17.42
C SER A 183 -8.04 6.19 -18.00
N ILE A 184 -6.74 5.98 -17.79
CA ILE A 184 -5.68 6.94 -18.13
C ILE A 184 -5.80 7.40 -19.57
N ASP A 185 -5.84 6.49 -20.54
CA ASP A 185 -5.88 6.83 -21.97
C ASP A 185 -7.10 7.67 -22.36
N LYS A 186 -8.24 7.45 -21.67
CA LYS A 186 -9.48 8.20 -21.89
C LYS A 186 -9.45 9.58 -21.26
N LEU A 187 -8.77 9.73 -20.12
CA LEU A 187 -8.78 10.96 -19.34
C LEU A 187 -7.65 11.93 -19.71
N ILE A 188 -6.54 11.48 -20.31
CA ILE A 188 -5.46 12.36 -20.75
C ILE A 188 -5.97 13.64 -21.47
N PRO A 189 -6.90 13.60 -22.46
CA PRO A 189 -7.38 14.80 -23.12
C PRO A 189 -8.32 15.67 -22.28
N ILE A 190 -8.78 15.17 -21.13
CA ILE A 190 -9.76 15.83 -20.25
C ILE A 190 -9.04 16.50 -19.07
N LEU A 191 -8.00 15.88 -18.53
CA LEU A 191 -7.30 16.34 -17.31
C LEU A 191 -6.82 17.80 -17.40
N PRO A 192 -6.27 18.31 -18.53
CA PRO A 192 -5.91 19.73 -18.65
C PRO A 192 -7.11 20.68 -18.50
N LYS A 193 -8.30 20.28 -18.94
CA LYS A 193 -9.50 21.09 -18.80
C LYS A 193 -9.94 21.16 -17.34
N LEU A 194 -9.87 20.04 -16.62
CA LEU A 194 -10.16 20.00 -15.19
C LEU A 194 -9.20 20.87 -14.37
N SER A 195 -7.93 20.94 -14.77
CA SER A 195 -6.93 21.74 -14.08
C SER A 195 -7.03 23.27 -14.34
N CYS A 196 -7.90 23.71 -15.27
CA CYS A 196 -8.09 25.15 -15.51
C CYS A 196 -8.76 25.86 -14.30
N GLU A 197 -9.66 25.17 -13.60
CA GLU A 197 -10.47 25.73 -12.52
C GLU A 197 -10.24 24.99 -11.17
N ASN A 198 -9.34 24.00 -11.14
CA ASN A 198 -9.06 23.18 -9.97
C ASN A 198 -7.56 22.88 -9.86
N ASN A 199 -7.11 22.58 -8.66
CA ASN A 199 -5.86 21.85 -8.48
C ASN A 199 -6.10 20.38 -8.89
N LEU A 200 -5.23 19.83 -9.70
CA LEU A 200 -5.29 18.42 -10.08
C LEU A 200 -4.07 17.69 -9.52
N VAL A 201 -4.30 16.81 -8.58
CA VAL A 201 -3.27 15.93 -8.02
C VAL A 201 -3.41 14.55 -8.64
N ILE A 202 -2.37 14.05 -9.28
CA ILE A 202 -2.34 12.74 -9.90
C ILE A 202 -1.48 11.80 -9.04
N LYS A 203 -2.07 10.70 -8.58
CA LYS A 203 -1.36 9.67 -7.82
C LYS A 203 -1.49 8.32 -8.52
N LEU A 204 -0.46 7.97 -9.30
CA LEU A 204 -0.43 6.72 -10.05
C LEU A 204 -0.26 5.51 -9.13
N HIS A 205 -0.78 4.37 -9.56
CA HIS A 205 -0.47 3.08 -8.96
C HIS A 205 1.02 2.75 -9.13
N ASN A 206 1.63 2.09 -8.16
CA ASN A 206 3.06 1.73 -8.19
C ASN A 206 3.45 0.98 -9.47
N PHE A 207 2.58 0.13 -10.00
CA PHE A 207 2.85 -0.62 -11.23
C PHE A 207 3.02 0.27 -12.47
N SER A 208 2.36 1.42 -12.51
CA SER A 208 2.56 2.41 -13.59
C SER A 208 3.99 2.99 -13.60
N TRP A 209 4.70 2.89 -12.49
CA TRP A 209 6.09 3.32 -12.36
C TRP A 209 7.09 2.18 -12.55
N TYR A 210 6.82 1.00 -11.97
CA TYR A 210 7.82 -0.06 -11.82
C TYR A 210 7.67 -1.21 -12.82
N GLN A 211 6.48 -1.44 -13.42
CA GLN A 211 6.28 -2.50 -14.39
C GLN A 211 6.40 -1.97 -15.82
N ASP A 212 7.30 -2.54 -16.61
CA ASP A 212 7.64 -2.05 -17.96
C ASP A 212 6.44 -1.91 -18.88
N GLN A 213 5.49 -2.85 -18.82
CA GLN A 213 4.27 -2.83 -19.62
C GLN A 213 3.34 -1.65 -19.30
N TYR A 214 3.46 -1.01 -18.13
CA TYR A 214 2.62 0.13 -17.70
C TYR A 214 3.39 1.45 -17.63
N ARG A 215 4.68 1.48 -17.89
CA ARG A 215 5.52 2.70 -17.82
C ARG A 215 5.09 3.81 -18.79
N TYR A 216 4.36 3.47 -19.84
CA TYR A 216 3.80 4.48 -20.72
C TYR A 216 2.84 5.42 -19.97
N GLN A 217 2.13 4.93 -18.97
CA GLN A 217 1.21 5.70 -18.13
C GLN A 217 1.93 6.80 -17.35
N SER A 218 3.03 6.45 -16.66
CA SER A 218 3.82 7.46 -15.93
C SER A 218 4.46 8.47 -16.87
N LYS A 219 4.98 8.05 -18.03
CA LYS A 219 5.55 8.97 -19.02
C LYS A 219 4.51 9.97 -19.54
N ALA A 220 3.29 9.50 -19.85
CA ALA A 220 2.21 10.37 -20.31
C ALA A 220 1.79 11.38 -19.22
N MET A 221 1.70 10.95 -17.97
CA MET A 221 1.36 11.85 -16.85
C MET A 221 2.48 12.85 -16.54
N MET A 222 3.75 12.47 -16.68
CA MET A 222 4.88 13.40 -16.55
C MET A 222 4.81 14.51 -17.58
N GLN A 223 4.61 14.17 -18.86
CA GLN A 223 4.45 15.16 -19.93
C GLN A 223 3.25 16.07 -19.67
N LEU A 224 2.15 15.51 -19.15
CA LEU A 224 0.95 16.29 -18.83
C LEU A 224 1.25 17.31 -17.71
N ALA A 225 1.88 16.89 -16.65
CA ALA A 225 2.23 17.75 -15.50
C ALA A 225 3.25 18.83 -15.89
N GLU A 226 4.26 18.51 -16.71
CA GLU A 226 5.25 19.49 -17.18
C GLU A 226 4.61 20.61 -18.00
N ASN A 227 3.54 20.34 -18.72
CA ASN A 227 2.85 21.32 -19.57
C ASN A 227 1.71 22.08 -18.85
N ASN A 228 1.37 21.72 -17.61
CA ASN A 228 0.22 22.30 -16.90
C ASN A 228 0.57 22.58 -15.43
N LYS A 229 0.75 23.84 -15.07
CA LYS A 229 1.18 24.28 -13.73
C LYS A 229 0.23 23.88 -12.58
N ASN A 230 -1.06 23.69 -12.85
CA ASN A 230 -2.05 23.30 -11.85
C ASN A 230 -2.20 21.78 -11.75
N ILE A 231 -1.32 21.03 -12.41
CA ILE A 231 -1.28 19.55 -12.32
C ILE A 231 -0.04 19.14 -11.52
N PHE A 232 -0.26 18.55 -10.38
CA PHE A 232 0.80 17.95 -9.58
C PHE A 232 0.78 16.43 -9.78
N LEU A 233 1.88 15.87 -10.26
CA LEU A 233 2.08 14.43 -10.32
C LEU A 233 2.88 13.98 -9.11
N ALA A 234 2.29 13.13 -8.27
CA ALA A 234 2.98 12.53 -7.14
C ALA A 234 4.22 11.74 -7.60
N PRO A 235 5.39 11.95 -7.00
CA PRO A 235 6.63 11.33 -7.45
C PRO A 235 6.61 9.80 -7.28
N GLN A 236 7.47 9.14 -8.05
CA GLN A 236 7.60 7.68 -8.11
C GLN A 236 7.87 7.04 -6.73
N ASP A 237 8.67 7.68 -5.89
CA ASP A 237 9.05 7.20 -4.57
C ASP A 237 8.01 7.50 -3.49
N ASP A 238 6.99 8.27 -3.80
CA ASP A 238 5.84 8.44 -2.92
C ASP A 238 4.85 7.29 -3.10
N TYR A 239 4.96 6.31 -2.22
CA TYR A 239 4.18 5.07 -2.27
C TYR A 239 2.86 5.12 -1.49
N ASN A 240 2.63 6.20 -0.70
CA ASN A 240 1.47 6.32 0.18
C ASN A 240 0.43 7.29 -0.38
N ILE A 241 -0.79 6.80 -0.63
CA ILE A 241 -1.87 7.64 -1.12
C ILE A 241 -2.60 8.42 -0.01
N ILE A 242 -2.51 7.95 1.23
CA ILE A 242 -3.32 8.46 2.35
C ILE A 242 -3.19 9.98 2.56
N PRO A 243 -1.98 10.57 2.53
CA PRO A 243 -1.87 12.01 2.67
C PRO A 243 -2.58 12.82 1.57
N TYR A 244 -2.75 12.26 0.38
CA TYR A 244 -3.46 12.91 -0.72
C TYR A 244 -4.98 12.92 -0.49
N TYR A 245 -5.52 11.93 0.23
CA TYR A 245 -6.92 11.94 0.63
C TYR A 245 -7.26 13.12 1.54
N SER A 246 -6.34 13.53 2.42
CA SER A 246 -6.57 14.62 3.37
C SER A 246 -6.68 16.00 2.73
N ILE A 247 -6.19 16.17 1.50
CA ILE A 247 -6.20 17.45 0.77
C ILE A 247 -7.21 17.49 -0.37
N ALA A 248 -7.77 16.34 -0.75
CA ALA A 248 -8.69 16.25 -1.88
C ALA A 248 -10.12 16.60 -1.48
N ASP A 249 -10.78 17.41 -2.30
CA ASP A 249 -12.23 17.64 -2.23
C ASP A 249 -13.02 16.61 -3.05
N LEU A 250 -12.38 16.00 -4.04
CA LEU A 250 -12.99 15.02 -4.94
C LEU A 250 -11.97 13.97 -5.37
N LEU A 251 -12.39 12.71 -5.39
CA LEU A 251 -11.63 11.59 -5.96
C LEU A 251 -12.18 11.19 -7.33
N ILE A 252 -11.30 11.08 -8.32
CA ILE A 252 -11.54 10.38 -9.58
C ILE A 252 -10.67 9.12 -9.57
N SER A 253 -11.28 7.95 -9.69
CA SER A 253 -10.58 6.66 -9.66
C SER A 253 -11.22 5.63 -10.59
N ASP A 254 -10.49 4.55 -10.85
CA ASP A 254 -11.02 3.35 -11.48
C ASP A 254 -11.62 2.40 -10.41
N ILE A 255 -12.04 1.21 -10.81
CA ILE A 255 -12.48 0.16 -9.89
C ILE A 255 -11.26 -0.33 -9.09
N SER A 256 -11.05 0.25 -7.93
CA SER A 256 -9.95 -0.08 -7.02
C SER A 256 -10.34 0.14 -5.56
N SER A 257 -9.51 -0.33 -4.63
CA SER A 257 -9.71 -0.09 -3.19
C SER A 257 -9.75 1.38 -2.80
N THR A 258 -9.12 2.26 -3.58
CA THR A 258 -9.13 3.71 -3.34
C THR A 258 -10.54 4.30 -3.27
N MET A 259 -11.51 3.72 -4.02
CA MET A 259 -12.93 4.13 -3.96
C MET A 259 -13.59 3.88 -2.60
N PHE A 260 -13.12 2.88 -1.88
CA PHE A 260 -13.66 2.50 -0.57
C PHE A 260 -12.85 3.11 0.57
N GLU A 261 -11.63 3.50 0.29
CA GLU A 261 -10.72 4.13 1.25
C GLU A 261 -11.03 5.62 1.42
N TYR A 262 -11.36 6.31 0.33
CA TYR A 262 -11.71 7.74 0.30
C TYR A 262 -13.13 7.99 0.77
#